data_5d5676d3c6e399ca4098535e35f6b36d
#
_entry.id   5d5676d3c6e399ca4098535e35f6b36d
#
_cell.length_a   1.000
_cell.length_b   1.000
_cell.length_c   1.000
_cell.angle_alpha   90.00
_cell.angle_beta   90.00
_cell.angle_gamma   90.00
#
_symmetry.space_group_name_H-M   'P 1'
#
loop_
_entity.id
_entity.type
_entity.pdbx_description
1 polymer ?
#
loop_
_entity_poly.entity_id
_entity_poly.type
_entity_poly.pdbx_seq_one_letter_code
_entity_poly.pdbx_strand_id
1 'polypeptide(L)'
;FGGAYWLWMIILFSFVLQAVSYEFQSKLGNLLGKHTYQWFLVINGIVGPLLLGGAVATFFTGSNFLVNKGNMGNELMPVISSWANGWHGLDALTNPWNLVLGFAVLFLARILGNLYFINNIRDKELIPHCRRQLITDTIPFLILFLAFVIHTLLSDGFAVSPDTQEVYME
;
A
#
# COMPACT_ATOMS: atom_id res chain seq x y z
N PHE A 1 -0.74 -11.82 5.03
CA PHE A 1 -0.95 -11.99 3.57
C PHE A 1 -2.42 -12.29 3.26
N GLY A 2 -3.04 -13.26 3.93
CA GLY A 2 -4.45 -13.61 3.73
C GLY A 2 -5.42 -12.46 3.96
N GLY A 3 -5.22 -11.64 5.00
CA GLY A 3 -6.07 -10.51 5.34
C GLY A 3 -6.11 -9.36 4.35
N ALA A 4 -5.19 -9.30 3.38
CA ALA A 4 -5.14 -8.28 2.34
C ALA A 4 -4.97 -8.91 0.94
N TYR A 5 -5.56 -10.09 0.70
CA TYR A 5 -5.30 -10.92 -0.47
C TYR A 5 -5.54 -10.18 -1.79
N TRP A 6 -6.74 -9.65 -2.01
CA TRP A 6 -7.07 -8.92 -3.24
C TRP A 6 -6.27 -7.63 -3.39
N LEU A 7 -5.92 -6.99 -2.28
CA LEU A 7 -5.08 -5.81 -2.31
C LEU A 7 -3.70 -6.13 -2.92
N TRP A 8 -3.07 -7.20 -2.46
CA TRP A 8 -1.80 -7.67 -3.02
C TRP A 8 -1.90 -8.09 -4.48
N MET A 9 -3.01 -8.72 -4.87
CA MET A 9 -3.24 -9.09 -6.27
C MET A 9 -3.35 -7.86 -7.17
N ILE A 10 -4.05 -6.80 -6.73
CA ILE A 10 -4.14 -5.55 -7.49
C ILE A 10 -2.78 -4.86 -7.59
N ILE A 11 -1.98 -4.86 -6.52
CA ILE A 11 -0.62 -4.31 -6.54
C ILE A 11 0.25 -5.04 -7.56
N LEU A 12 0.24 -6.38 -7.55
CA LEU A 12 0.99 -7.18 -8.52
C LEU A 12 0.54 -6.92 -9.95
N PHE A 13 -0.76 -6.88 -10.20
CA PHE A 13 -1.31 -6.56 -11.51
C PHE A 13 -0.91 -5.16 -11.98
N SER A 14 -0.93 -4.18 -11.08
CA SER A 14 -0.48 -2.82 -11.32
C SER A 14 1.00 -2.78 -11.76
N PHE A 15 1.88 -3.53 -11.13
CA PHE A 15 3.28 -3.61 -11.52
C PHE A 15 3.49 -4.29 -12.88
N VAL A 16 2.71 -5.31 -13.20
CA VAL A 16 2.73 -5.93 -14.54
C VAL A 16 2.30 -4.91 -15.60
N LEU A 17 1.22 -4.16 -15.36
CA LEU A 17 0.79 -3.08 -16.26
C LEU A 17 1.86 -2.01 -16.43
N GLN A 18 2.57 -1.65 -15.37
CA GLN A 18 3.68 -0.71 -15.42
C GLN A 18 4.80 -1.21 -16.33
N ALA A 19 5.26 -2.44 -16.13
CA ALA A 19 6.34 -3.04 -16.91
C ALA A 19 5.98 -3.11 -18.40
N VAL A 20 4.77 -3.57 -18.72
CA VAL A 20 4.25 -3.63 -20.09
C VAL A 20 4.16 -2.23 -20.69
N SER A 21 3.62 -1.28 -19.96
CA SER A 21 3.43 0.10 -20.46
C SER A 21 4.76 0.80 -20.72
N TYR A 22 5.75 0.59 -19.85
CA TYR A 22 7.09 1.15 -20.04
C TYR A 22 7.74 0.63 -21.31
N GLU A 23 7.67 -0.67 -21.56
CA GLU A 23 8.28 -1.30 -22.72
C GLU A 23 7.57 -0.94 -24.03
N PHE A 24 6.22 -0.93 -24.04
CA PHE A 24 5.46 -0.78 -25.28
C PHE A 24 5.14 0.66 -25.67
N GLN A 25 5.27 1.65 -24.78
CA GLN A 25 4.95 3.05 -25.11
C GLN A 25 5.76 3.62 -26.27
N SER A 26 6.99 3.13 -26.50
CA SER A 26 7.91 3.61 -27.53
C SER A 26 8.01 2.72 -28.77
N LYS A 27 7.33 1.56 -28.79
CA LYS A 27 7.41 0.62 -29.90
C LYS A 27 6.52 1.05 -31.07
N LEU A 28 7.05 0.89 -32.29
CA LEU A 28 6.29 1.09 -33.53
C LEU A 28 5.20 0.01 -33.63
N GLY A 29 3.97 0.42 -33.92
CA GLY A 29 2.84 -0.51 -34.06
C GLY A 29 2.18 -0.93 -32.74
N ASN A 30 2.33 -0.13 -31.66
CA ASN A 30 1.63 -0.39 -30.41
C ASN A 30 0.10 -0.34 -30.61
N LEU A 31 -0.59 -1.35 -30.08
CA LEU A 31 -2.02 -1.57 -30.30
C LEU A 31 -2.90 -0.50 -29.64
N LEU A 32 -2.50 0.00 -28.48
CA LEU A 32 -3.30 0.92 -27.65
C LEU A 32 -2.90 2.39 -27.80
N GLY A 33 -1.82 2.68 -28.51
CA GLY A 33 -1.27 4.02 -28.67
C GLY A 33 -0.44 4.51 -27.49
N LYS A 34 0.55 5.36 -27.76
CA LYS A 34 1.51 5.89 -26.78
C LYS A 34 0.86 6.54 -25.57
N HIS A 35 -0.22 7.29 -25.82
CA HIS A 35 -0.93 8.04 -24.76
C HIS A 35 -1.57 7.14 -23.72
N THR A 36 -2.14 6.00 -24.13
CA THR A 36 -2.77 5.04 -23.22
C THR A 36 -1.74 4.41 -22.29
N TYR A 37 -0.57 4.03 -22.82
CA TYR A 37 0.51 3.48 -22.00
C TYR A 37 1.08 4.52 -21.01
N GLN A 38 1.17 5.78 -21.41
CA GLN A 38 1.58 6.86 -20.51
C GLN A 38 0.57 7.05 -19.36
N TRP A 39 -0.72 6.97 -19.63
CA TRP A 39 -1.75 7.02 -18.59
C TRP A 39 -1.66 5.83 -17.62
N PHE A 40 -1.40 4.63 -18.12
CA PHE A 40 -1.18 3.47 -17.24
C PHE A 40 0.01 3.68 -16.31
N LEU A 41 1.10 4.29 -16.78
CA LEU A 41 2.25 4.63 -15.94
C LEU A 41 1.88 5.65 -14.85
N VAL A 42 1.11 6.68 -15.19
CA VAL A 42 0.67 7.69 -14.22
C VAL A 42 -0.27 7.07 -13.18
N ILE A 43 -1.26 6.29 -13.62
CA ILE A 43 -2.21 5.62 -12.72
C ILE A 43 -1.45 4.68 -11.79
N ASN A 44 -0.54 3.88 -12.31
CA ASN A 44 0.24 2.97 -11.47
C ASN A 44 1.16 3.71 -10.49
N GLY A 45 1.76 4.83 -10.91
CA GLY A 45 2.56 5.69 -10.03
C GLY A 45 1.79 6.26 -8.84
N ILE A 46 0.46 6.31 -8.92
CA ILE A 46 -0.43 6.71 -7.83
C ILE A 46 -0.95 5.49 -7.07
N VAL A 47 -1.55 4.55 -7.79
CA VAL A 47 -2.25 3.39 -7.22
C VAL A 47 -1.27 2.44 -6.52
N GLY A 48 -0.11 2.16 -7.12
CA GLY A 48 0.90 1.26 -6.55
C GLY A 48 1.33 1.65 -5.13
N PRO A 49 1.89 2.85 -4.91
CA PRO A 49 2.30 3.30 -3.59
C PRO A 49 1.13 3.43 -2.60
N LEU A 50 -0.03 3.92 -3.05
CA LEU A 50 -1.22 4.07 -2.22
C LEU A 50 -1.71 2.73 -1.68
N LEU A 51 -1.84 1.72 -2.54
CA LEU A 51 -2.27 0.38 -2.14
C LEU A 51 -1.21 -0.32 -1.29
N LEU A 52 0.07 -0.13 -1.58
CA LEU A 52 1.17 -0.66 -0.78
C LEU A 52 1.12 -0.10 0.65
N GLY A 53 0.94 1.22 0.80
CA GLY A 53 0.79 1.86 2.09
C GLY A 53 -0.46 1.37 2.84
N GLY A 54 -1.60 1.21 2.14
CA GLY A 54 -2.81 0.63 2.70
C GLY A 54 -2.62 -0.82 3.16
N ALA A 55 -1.90 -1.63 2.40
CA ALA A 55 -1.57 -3.01 2.78
C ALA A 55 -0.67 -3.07 4.02
N VAL A 56 0.33 -2.19 4.11
CA VAL A 56 1.20 -2.08 5.29
C VAL A 56 0.41 -1.61 6.51
N ALA A 57 -0.53 -0.70 6.34
CA ALA A 57 -1.38 -0.21 7.43
C ALA A 57 -2.18 -1.35 8.10
N THR A 58 -2.56 -2.39 7.36
CA THR A 58 -3.30 -3.54 7.94
C THR A 58 -2.51 -4.32 8.99
N PHE A 59 -1.18 -4.16 9.05
CA PHE A 59 -0.38 -4.76 10.12
C PHE A 59 -0.66 -4.10 11.49
N PHE A 60 -1.11 -2.85 11.48
CA PHE A 60 -1.41 -2.08 12.68
C PHE A 60 -2.91 -2.05 12.97
N THR A 61 -3.73 -1.90 11.94
CA THR A 61 -5.19 -1.79 12.08
C THR A 61 -5.92 -3.14 12.09
N GLY A 62 -5.19 -4.22 11.75
CA GLY A 62 -5.77 -5.56 11.63
C GLY A 62 -6.49 -5.79 10.31
N SER A 63 -6.98 -7.01 10.15
CA SER A 63 -7.72 -7.45 8.96
C SER A 63 -8.84 -8.41 9.33
N ASN A 64 -9.92 -8.42 8.53
CA ASN A 64 -11.13 -9.19 8.81
C ASN A 64 -11.00 -10.63 8.32
N PHE A 65 -10.44 -11.51 9.16
CA PHE A 65 -10.46 -12.95 8.94
C PHE A 65 -10.73 -13.71 10.23
N LEU A 66 -11.26 -14.90 10.09
CA LEU A 66 -11.64 -15.79 11.21
C LEU A 66 -10.56 -16.86 11.38
N VAL A 67 -10.17 -17.12 12.64
CA VAL A 67 -9.22 -18.18 12.97
C VAL A 67 -9.94 -19.23 13.81
N ASN A 68 -10.06 -20.46 13.30
CA ASN A 68 -10.61 -21.60 14.00
C ASN A 68 -9.52 -22.62 14.31
N LYS A 69 -8.94 -22.51 15.49
CA LYS A 69 -7.89 -23.44 15.97
C LYS A 69 -8.40 -24.86 16.20
N GLY A 70 -9.70 -25.05 16.43
CA GLY A 70 -10.30 -26.38 16.62
C GLY A 70 -10.22 -27.29 15.40
N ASN A 71 -10.00 -26.72 14.21
CA ASN A 71 -9.88 -27.50 12.98
C ASN A 71 -8.47 -28.06 12.73
N MET A 72 -7.50 -27.81 13.62
CA MET A 72 -6.13 -28.35 13.48
C MET A 72 -6.06 -29.89 13.51
N GLY A 73 -7.05 -30.54 14.13
CA GLY A 73 -7.14 -32.02 14.18
C GLY A 73 -7.78 -32.66 12.93
N ASN A 74 -8.18 -31.88 11.94
CA ASN A 74 -8.75 -32.41 10.70
C ASN A 74 -7.63 -32.82 9.74
N GLU A 75 -7.42 -34.14 9.63
CA GLU A 75 -6.36 -34.71 8.78
C GLU A 75 -6.58 -34.48 7.27
N LEU A 76 -7.84 -34.29 6.84
CA LEU A 76 -8.19 -34.13 5.42
C LEU A 76 -8.07 -32.68 4.95
N MET A 77 -8.45 -31.71 5.76
CA MET A 77 -8.42 -30.27 5.46
C MET A 77 -8.13 -29.43 6.70
N PRO A 78 -6.89 -29.29 7.14
CA PRO A 78 -6.55 -28.51 8.33
C PRO A 78 -6.60 -27.00 8.07
N VAL A 79 -7.72 -26.48 7.56
CA VAL A 79 -7.92 -25.05 7.34
C VAL A 79 -8.31 -24.39 8.65
N ILE A 80 -7.40 -23.59 9.20
CA ILE A 80 -7.60 -22.85 10.46
C ILE A 80 -8.03 -21.41 10.26
N SER A 81 -7.82 -20.83 9.08
CA SER A 81 -8.16 -19.44 8.76
C SER A 81 -9.08 -19.34 7.56
N SER A 82 -10.07 -18.46 7.64
CA SER A 82 -10.99 -18.14 6.54
C SER A 82 -11.31 -16.66 6.54
N TRP A 83 -11.65 -16.10 5.37
CA TRP A 83 -12.11 -14.72 5.30
C TRP A 83 -13.44 -14.53 6.02
N ALA A 84 -13.55 -13.43 6.76
CA ALA A 84 -14.79 -13.08 7.46
C ALA A 84 -15.89 -12.60 6.51
N ASN A 85 -15.51 -12.08 5.33
CA ASN A 85 -16.42 -11.52 4.34
C ASN A 85 -15.99 -11.85 2.91
N GLY A 86 -16.86 -11.59 1.93
CA GLY A 86 -16.59 -11.83 0.50
C GLY A 86 -15.64 -10.83 -0.17
N TRP A 87 -15.17 -9.81 0.53
CA TRP A 87 -14.23 -8.80 0.01
C TRP A 87 -12.77 -9.27 0.03
N HIS A 88 -12.47 -10.34 0.74
CA HIS A 88 -11.14 -10.99 0.76
C HIS A 88 -9.97 -10.01 0.94
N GLY A 89 -10.12 -9.05 1.86
CA GLY A 89 -9.10 -8.06 2.19
C GLY A 89 -9.17 -6.73 1.44
N LEU A 90 -10.10 -6.52 0.49
CA LEU A 90 -10.37 -5.20 -0.08
C LEU A 90 -11.01 -4.24 0.92
N ASP A 91 -11.68 -4.77 1.95
CA ASP A 91 -12.23 -4.03 3.06
C ASP A 91 -11.16 -3.25 3.86
N ALA A 92 -9.90 -3.62 3.74
CA ALA A 92 -8.79 -2.82 4.26
C ALA A 92 -8.79 -1.36 3.73
N LEU A 93 -9.28 -1.13 2.52
CA LEU A 93 -9.40 0.21 1.94
C LEU A 93 -10.59 1.01 2.48
N THR A 94 -11.53 0.38 3.17
CA THR A 94 -12.64 1.09 3.80
C THR A 94 -12.24 1.74 5.13
N ASN A 95 -11.14 1.30 5.72
CA ASN A 95 -10.60 1.92 6.92
C ASN A 95 -9.87 3.22 6.55
N PRO A 96 -10.32 4.40 7.04
CA PRO A 96 -9.72 5.68 6.70
C PRO A 96 -8.25 5.79 7.10
N TRP A 97 -7.84 5.13 8.19
CA TRP A 97 -6.45 5.15 8.64
C TRP A 97 -5.50 4.39 7.70
N ASN A 98 -5.98 3.33 7.07
CA ASN A 98 -5.22 2.63 6.03
C ASN A 98 -5.01 3.54 4.81
N LEU A 99 -6.00 4.34 4.45
CA LEU A 99 -5.86 5.33 3.38
C LEU A 99 -4.91 6.46 3.76
N VAL A 100 -4.94 6.93 5.03
CA VAL A 100 -4.00 7.95 5.53
C VAL A 100 -2.56 7.49 5.34
N LEU A 101 -2.22 6.26 5.75
CA LEU A 101 -0.88 5.71 5.50
C LEU A 101 -0.62 5.48 4.01
N GLY A 102 -1.63 5.06 3.25
CA GLY A 102 -1.54 4.93 1.79
C GLY A 102 -1.13 6.24 1.11
N PHE A 103 -1.78 7.34 1.44
CA PHE A 103 -1.41 8.67 0.93
C PHE A 103 -0.03 9.13 1.43
N ALA A 104 0.33 8.84 2.67
CA ALA A 104 1.68 9.13 3.17
C ALA A 104 2.75 8.41 2.33
N VAL A 105 2.57 7.12 2.03
CA VAL A 105 3.49 6.35 1.18
C VAL A 105 3.51 6.86 -0.26
N LEU A 106 2.39 7.34 -0.80
CA LEU A 106 2.35 7.99 -2.11
C LEU A 106 3.23 9.25 -2.15
N PHE A 107 3.11 10.14 -1.15
CA PHE A 107 3.98 11.32 -1.07
C PHE A 107 5.45 10.94 -0.84
N LEU A 108 5.72 9.92 -0.03
CA LEU A 108 7.07 9.40 0.15
C LEU A 108 7.68 8.90 -1.16
N ALA A 109 6.92 8.15 -1.97
CA ALA A 109 7.38 7.68 -3.28
C ALA A 109 7.72 8.84 -4.22
N ARG A 110 6.92 9.93 -4.21
CA ARG A 110 7.20 11.15 -4.97
C ARG A 110 8.45 11.87 -4.49
N ILE A 111 8.65 11.96 -3.17
CA ILE A 111 9.86 12.52 -2.56
C ILE A 111 11.10 11.74 -3.03
N LEU A 112 11.07 10.41 -2.93
CA LEU A 112 12.16 9.54 -3.37
C LEU A 112 12.43 9.68 -4.87
N GLY A 113 11.39 9.76 -5.71
CA GLY A 113 11.49 10.01 -7.14
C GLY A 113 12.17 11.34 -7.45
N ASN A 114 11.76 12.43 -6.79
CA ASN A 114 12.37 13.75 -6.95
C ASN A 114 13.85 13.77 -6.51
N LEU A 115 14.17 13.10 -5.40
CA LEU A 115 15.56 12.95 -4.94
C LEU A 115 16.41 12.17 -5.95
N TYR A 116 15.84 11.10 -6.52
CA TYR A 116 16.50 10.33 -7.56
C TYR A 116 16.82 11.18 -8.79
N PHE A 117 15.87 12.01 -9.26
CA PHE A 117 16.09 12.90 -10.40
C PHE A 117 17.16 13.95 -10.10
N ILE A 118 17.12 14.58 -8.93
CA ILE A 118 18.13 15.58 -8.52
C ILE A 118 19.54 14.98 -8.51
N ASN A 119 19.66 13.71 -8.09
CA ASN A 119 20.97 13.06 -7.96
C ASN A 119 21.51 12.52 -9.30
N ASN A 120 20.64 12.07 -10.20
CA ASN A 120 21.05 11.37 -11.41
C ASN A 120 20.95 12.20 -12.70
N ILE A 121 20.11 13.24 -12.73
CA ILE A 121 19.86 14.04 -13.93
C ILE A 121 20.49 15.43 -13.77
N ARG A 122 21.33 15.83 -14.74
CA ARG A 122 21.97 17.15 -14.76
C ARG A 122 21.24 18.09 -15.73
N ASP A 123 19.99 18.39 -15.44
CA ASP A 123 19.19 19.33 -16.22
C ASP A 123 18.93 20.60 -15.40
N LYS A 124 19.23 21.76 -16.02
CA LYS A 124 19.11 23.07 -15.34
C LYS A 124 17.67 23.51 -15.09
N GLU A 125 16.72 23.02 -15.86
CA GLU A 125 15.30 23.35 -15.72
C GLU A 125 14.60 22.37 -14.78
N LEU A 126 14.95 21.09 -14.85
CA LEU A 126 14.31 20.04 -14.05
C LEU A 126 14.68 20.10 -12.56
N ILE A 127 15.95 20.38 -12.25
CA ILE A 127 16.43 20.39 -10.85
C ILE A 127 15.68 21.39 -9.95
N PRO A 128 15.49 22.67 -10.34
CA PRO A 128 14.73 23.62 -9.52
C PRO A 128 13.27 23.19 -9.33
N HIS A 129 12.65 22.61 -10.35
CA HIS A 129 11.29 22.08 -10.27
C HIS A 129 11.20 20.93 -9.27
N CYS A 130 12.09 19.95 -9.34
CA CYS A 130 12.16 18.83 -8.40
C CYS A 130 12.40 19.28 -6.96
N ARG A 131 13.25 20.29 -6.74
CA ARG A 131 13.50 20.85 -5.39
C ARG A 131 12.27 21.51 -4.81
N ARG A 132 11.52 22.26 -5.60
CA ARG A 132 10.26 22.88 -5.16
C ARG A 132 9.22 21.80 -4.83
N GLN A 133 9.09 20.81 -5.71
CA GLN A 133 8.17 19.69 -5.52
C GLN A 133 8.50 18.88 -4.27
N LEU A 134 9.80 18.66 -3.99
CA LEU A 134 10.26 17.96 -2.80
C LEU A 134 9.73 18.63 -1.50
N ILE A 135 9.84 19.95 -1.39
CA ILE A 135 9.34 20.69 -0.22
C ILE A 135 7.81 20.57 -0.13
N THR A 136 7.12 20.74 -1.26
CA THR A 136 5.66 20.67 -1.34
C THR A 136 5.13 19.29 -0.95
N ASP A 137 5.80 18.21 -1.34
CA ASP A 137 5.39 16.83 -1.04
C ASP A 137 5.81 16.38 0.39
N THR A 138 6.86 16.99 0.97
CA THR A 138 7.32 16.65 2.32
C THR A 138 6.31 17.07 3.39
N ILE A 139 5.66 18.21 3.23
CA ILE A 139 4.69 18.72 4.20
C ILE A 139 3.51 17.75 4.38
N PRO A 140 2.75 17.39 3.31
CA PRO A 140 1.64 16.44 3.46
C PRO A 140 2.11 15.05 3.90
N PHE A 141 3.29 14.60 3.47
CA PHE A 141 3.87 13.36 3.96
C PHE A 141 4.00 13.36 5.48
N LEU A 142 4.66 14.38 6.05
CA LEU A 142 4.87 14.47 7.50
C LEU A 142 3.56 14.55 8.27
N ILE A 143 2.59 15.34 7.78
CA ILE A 143 1.28 15.49 8.44
C ILE A 143 0.55 14.13 8.48
N LEU A 144 0.44 13.45 7.34
CA LEU A 144 -0.28 12.18 7.24
C LEU A 144 0.43 11.05 8.01
N PHE A 145 1.76 10.99 7.90
CA PHE A 145 2.54 9.98 8.60
C PHE A 145 2.46 10.15 10.12
N LEU A 146 2.66 11.39 10.63
CA LEU A 146 2.56 11.68 12.06
C LEU A 146 1.14 11.46 12.58
N ALA A 147 0.11 11.83 11.81
CA ALA A 147 -1.29 11.54 12.18
C ALA A 147 -1.53 10.03 12.34
N PHE A 148 -1.01 9.22 11.42
CA PHE A 148 -1.11 7.75 11.52
C PHE A 148 -0.36 7.21 12.73
N VAL A 149 0.88 7.67 12.97
CA VAL A 149 1.70 7.25 14.13
C VAL A 149 1.01 7.62 15.45
N ILE A 150 0.52 8.84 15.58
CA ILE A 150 -0.19 9.30 16.79
C ILE A 150 -1.45 8.45 17.01
N HIS A 151 -2.23 8.20 15.96
CA HIS A 151 -3.40 7.33 16.07
C HIS A 151 -3.03 5.93 16.55
N THR A 152 -1.99 5.32 15.97
CA THR A 152 -1.55 3.98 16.34
C THR A 152 -1.04 3.91 17.79
N LEU A 153 -0.36 4.96 18.27
CA LEU A 153 0.11 5.04 19.65
C LEU A 153 -1.01 5.28 20.68
N LEU A 154 -2.12 5.90 20.24
CA LEU A 154 -3.27 6.19 21.10
C LEU A 154 -4.37 5.13 21.00
N SER A 155 -4.28 4.20 20.03
CA SER A 155 -5.25 3.11 19.89
C SER A 155 -4.94 1.98 20.88
N ASP A 156 -5.99 1.36 21.39
CA ASP A 156 -5.88 0.24 22.30
C ASP A 156 -5.13 -0.93 21.63
N GLY A 157 -4.25 -1.54 22.38
CA GLY A 157 -3.45 -2.68 21.94
C GLY A 157 -4.02 -4.01 22.40
N PHE A 158 -3.51 -5.10 21.84
CA PHE A 158 -3.80 -6.44 22.34
C PHE A 158 -2.76 -6.86 23.36
N ALA A 159 -3.17 -7.10 24.59
CA ALA A 159 -2.33 -7.67 25.63
C ALA A 159 -2.71 -9.13 25.89
N VAL A 160 -1.75 -9.93 26.32
CA VAL A 160 -1.96 -11.34 26.66
C VAL A 160 -1.86 -11.47 28.19
N SER A 161 -2.92 -11.97 28.81
CA SER A 161 -2.90 -12.26 30.25
C SER A 161 -1.85 -13.33 30.55
N PRO A 162 -0.92 -13.08 31.47
CA PRO A 162 0.11 -14.08 31.81
C PRO A 162 -0.46 -15.32 32.49
N ASP A 163 -1.61 -15.20 33.15
CA ASP A 163 -2.21 -16.29 33.92
C ASP A 163 -3.14 -17.20 33.08
N THR A 164 -3.97 -16.60 32.20
CA THR A 164 -4.98 -17.32 31.41
C THR A 164 -4.57 -17.51 29.95
N GLN A 165 -3.52 -16.83 29.46
CA GLN A 165 -3.13 -16.75 28.05
C GLN A 165 -4.25 -16.24 27.12
N GLU A 166 -5.25 -15.58 27.68
CA GLU A 166 -6.30 -14.93 26.92
C GLU A 166 -5.84 -13.57 26.41
N VAL A 167 -6.25 -13.24 25.18
CA VAL A 167 -5.95 -11.95 24.55
C VAL A 167 -7.05 -10.97 24.92
N TYR A 168 -6.70 -9.84 25.51
CA TYR A 168 -7.63 -8.74 25.84
C TYR A 168 -7.13 -7.42 25.24
N MET A 169 -8.03 -6.45 25.10
CA MET A 169 -7.70 -5.09 24.67
C MET A 169 -7.33 -4.23 25.90
N GLU A 170 -6.24 -3.50 25.81
CA GLU A 170 -5.75 -2.56 26.82
C GLU A 170 -5.47 -1.19 26.20
#